data_de5aaa53d80509497085b107ad08a17b
#
_entry.id   de5aaa53d80509497085b107ad08a17b
#
_cell.length_a   1.000
_cell.length_b   1.000
_cell.length_c   1.000
_cell.angle_alpha   90.00
_cell.angle_beta   90.00
_cell.angle_gamma   90.00
#
_symmetry.space_group_name_H-M   'P 1'
#
loop_
_entity.id
_entity.type
_entity.pdbx_description
1 polymer ?
#
loop_
_entity_poly.entity_id
_entity_poly.type
_entity_poly.pdbx_seq_one_letter_code
_entity_poly.pdbx_strand_id
1 'polypeptide(L)'
;MERERAVDRLESLVDRVASEPMPVPVREVWAFGDVALGLDPVDRLDVYLTKDVIMGGDGDAAAEFEAEYGIQGVGTTVDAEWATAHPDRVRTSDNGYAAPEKCLAAELVADDEPIHLEVCNASFEDNVRQRLKVALARD
;
A
#
# COMPACT_ATOMS: atom_id res chain seq x y z
N MET A 1 1.33 20.32 -5.84
CA MET A 1 0.62 20.20 -4.55
C MET A 1 1.36 21.04 -3.50
N GLU A 2 0.66 21.84 -2.75
CA GLU A 2 1.25 22.56 -1.63
C GLU A 2 1.72 21.58 -0.55
N ARG A 3 2.85 21.89 0.09
CA ARG A 3 3.44 21.01 1.11
C ARG A 3 2.48 20.75 2.28
N GLU A 4 1.75 21.77 2.72
CA GLU A 4 0.76 21.63 3.80
C GLU A 4 -0.30 20.59 3.44
N ARG A 5 -0.79 20.62 2.21
CA ARG A 5 -1.77 19.66 1.71
C ARG A 5 -1.20 18.25 1.63
N ALA A 6 0.07 18.12 1.23
CA ALA A 6 0.76 16.83 1.19
C ALA A 6 0.89 16.24 2.59
N VAL A 7 1.26 17.05 3.58
CA VAL A 7 1.36 16.62 4.98
C VAL A 7 0.00 16.20 5.53
N ASP A 8 -1.04 16.99 5.27
CA ASP A 8 -2.41 16.66 5.71
C ASP A 8 -2.88 15.34 5.09
N ARG A 9 -2.57 15.13 3.81
CA ARG A 9 -2.93 13.90 3.12
C ARG A 9 -2.18 12.69 3.68
N LEU A 10 -0.90 12.87 4.02
CA LEU A 10 -0.09 11.82 4.65
C LEU A 10 -0.65 11.45 6.03
N GLU A 11 -1.02 12.44 6.84
CA GLU A 11 -1.64 12.20 8.16
C GLU A 11 -2.95 11.43 8.02
N SER A 12 -3.80 11.81 7.05
CA SER A 12 -5.04 11.11 6.75
C SER A 12 -4.80 9.65 6.37
N LEU A 13 -3.77 9.40 5.57
CA LEU A 13 -3.39 8.04 5.15
C LEU A 13 -2.93 7.20 6.34
N VAL A 14 -2.10 7.77 7.21
CA VAL A 14 -1.62 7.10 8.42
C VAL A 14 -2.80 6.77 9.35
N ASP A 15 -3.73 7.69 9.53
CA ASP A 15 -4.92 7.48 10.36
C ASP A 15 -5.77 6.32 9.82
N ARG A 16 -5.95 6.24 8.51
CA ARG A 16 -6.71 5.14 7.88
C ARG A 16 -6.03 3.80 8.09
N VAL A 17 -4.71 3.74 7.90
CA VAL A 17 -3.93 2.52 8.11
C VAL A 17 -4.05 2.04 9.56
N ALA A 18 -4.06 2.96 10.51
CA ALA A 18 -4.13 2.63 11.94
C ALA A 18 -5.54 2.25 12.42
N SER A 19 -6.60 2.79 11.80
CA SER A 19 -7.97 2.70 12.34
C SER A 19 -8.94 1.89 11.50
N GLU A 20 -8.65 1.62 10.23
CA GLU A 20 -9.56 0.91 9.33
C GLU A 20 -8.99 -0.44 8.91
N PRO A 21 -9.86 -1.43 8.58
CA PRO A 21 -9.39 -2.69 8.01
C PRO A 21 -8.62 -2.46 6.71
N MET A 22 -7.50 -3.18 6.56
CA MET A 22 -6.63 -3.10 5.38
C MET A 22 -6.62 -4.44 4.64
N PRO A 23 -6.38 -4.43 3.31
CA PRO A 23 -6.30 -5.67 2.53
C PRO A 23 -5.16 -6.58 2.98
N VAL A 24 -4.12 -6.02 3.59
CA VAL A 24 -2.99 -6.76 4.15
C VAL A 24 -2.45 -5.94 5.32
N PRO A 25 -1.89 -6.59 6.36
CA PRO A 25 -1.31 -5.85 7.49
C PRO A 25 -0.21 -4.90 7.04
N VAL A 26 -0.28 -3.66 7.49
CA VAL A 26 0.74 -2.64 7.21
C VAL A 26 1.53 -2.40 8.50
N ARG A 27 2.83 -2.62 8.45
CA ARG A 27 3.72 -2.51 9.61
C ARG A 27 4.33 -1.11 9.74
N GLU A 28 4.70 -0.49 8.61
CA GLU A 28 5.34 0.81 8.61
C GLU A 28 4.77 1.68 7.50
N VAL A 29 4.69 3.00 7.76
CA VAL A 29 4.36 4.03 6.78
C VAL A 29 5.44 5.09 6.84
N TRP A 30 6.07 5.37 5.71
CA TRP A 30 7.14 6.35 5.61
C TRP A 30 6.89 7.32 4.47
N ALA A 31 7.20 8.58 4.67
CA ALA A 31 7.23 9.57 3.61
C ALA A 31 8.66 9.73 3.10
N PHE A 32 8.84 9.93 1.80
CA PHE A 32 10.15 10.18 1.21
C PHE A 32 10.00 11.19 0.06
N GLY A 33 11.10 11.48 -0.65
CA GLY A 33 11.08 12.42 -1.76
C GLY A 33 10.84 13.86 -1.31
N ASP A 34 10.10 14.62 -2.12
CA ASP A 34 9.92 16.07 -1.94
C ASP A 34 9.40 16.46 -0.56
N VAL A 35 8.41 15.74 -0.04
CA VAL A 35 7.82 16.06 1.27
C VAL A 35 8.82 15.85 2.41
N ALA A 36 9.63 14.81 2.34
CA ALA A 36 10.67 14.53 3.34
C ALA A 36 11.81 15.53 3.27
N LEU A 37 12.08 16.08 2.09
CA LEU A 37 13.11 17.10 1.88
C LEU A 37 12.65 18.52 2.26
N GLY A 38 11.39 18.69 2.63
CA GLY A 38 10.84 19.98 3.01
C GLY A 38 10.56 20.91 1.84
N LEU A 39 10.45 20.37 0.63
CA LEU A 39 10.18 21.18 -0.55
C LEU A 39 8.73 21.67 -0.58
N ASP A 40 8.52 22.83 -1.20
CA ASP A 40 7.21 23.43 -1.40
C ASP A 40 7.24 24.24 -2.71
N PRO A 41 6.42 23.93 -3.72
CA PRO A 41 5.43 22.84 -3.71
C PRO A 41 6.06 21.45 -3.81
N VAL A 42 5.24 20.44 -3.54
CA VAL A 42 5.59 19.03 -3.70
C VAL A 42 5.02 18.54 -5.03
N ASP A 43 5.84 17.99 -5.91
CA ASP A 43 5.38 17.49 -7.21
C ASP A 43 4.44 16.31 -7.02
N ARG A 44 4.79 15.40 -6.11
CA ARG A 44 3.96 14.29 -5.72
C ARG A 44 4.30 13.89 -4.29
N LEU A 45 3.34 13.26 -3.62
CA LEU A 45 3.57 12.66 -2.31
C LEU A 45 4.10 11.24 -2.50
N ASP A 46 5.31 10.98 -2.01
CA ASP A 46 5.93 9.67 -2.06
C ASP A 46 5.77 8.97 -0.71
N VAL A 47 5.11 7.82 -0.71
CA VAL A 47 4.82 7.04 0.50
C VAL A 47 5.33 5.62 0.32
N TYR A 48 6.03 5.12 1.33
CA TYR A 48 6.53 3.76 1.39
C TYR A 48 5.77 3.00 2.48
N LEU A 49 5.21 1.87 2.13
CA LEU A 49 4.52 0.98 3.07
C LEU A 49 5.29 -0.33 3.18
N THR A 50 5.50 -0.77 4.42
CA THR A 50 5.98 -2.11 4.70
C THR A 50 4.79 -2.98 5.07
N LYS A 51 4.55 -4.03 4.31
CA LYS A 51 3.46 -4.97 4.57
C LYS A 51 3.99 -6.28 5.16
N ASP A 52 3.16 -6.91 5.97
CA ASP A 52 3.40 -8.26 6.44
C ASP A 52 2.57 -9.24 5.60
N VAL A 53 2.99 -10.51 5.59
CA VAL A 53 2.18 -11.57 4.98
C VAL A 53 1.05 -11.94 5.93
N ILE A 54 -0.06 -12.41 5.35
CA ILE A 54 -1.17 -12.93 6.14
C ILE A 54 -0.77 -14.30 6.68
N MET A 55 -0.71 -14.41 8.00
CA MET A 55 -0.36 -15.66 8.66
C MET A 55 -1.63 -16.50 8.84
N GLY A 56 -1.55 -17.79 8.47
CA GLY A 56 -2.68 -18.70 8.65
C GLY A 56 -3.92 -18.33 7.83
N GLY A 57 -3.73 -17.94 6.57
CA GLY A 57 -4.80 -17.54 5.67
C GLY A 57 -5.97 -18.52 5.64
N ASP A 58 -7.18 -18.01 5.40
CA ASP A 58 -8.42 -18.77 5.42
C ASP A 58 -8.75 -19.34 4.04
N GLY A 59 -8.49 -20.64 3.88
CA GLY A 59 -8.76 -21.34 2.62
C GLY A 59 -10.24 -21.44 2.25
N ASP A 60 -11.13 -21.50 3.23
CA ASP A 60 -12.57 -21.53 3.00
C ASP A 60 -13.06 -20.17 2.47
N ALA A 61 -12.60 -19.08 3.06
CA ALA A 61 -12.91 -17.75 2.60
C ALA A 61 -12.36 -17.49 1.19
N ALA A 62 -11.17 -18.02 0.88
CA ALA A 62 -10.58 -17.94 -0.46
C ALA A 62 -11.47 -18.64 -1.50
N ALA A 63 -11.96 -19.85 -1.19
CA ALA A 63 -12.81 -20.61 -2.08
C ALA A 63 -14.17 -19.93 -2.29
N GLU A 64 -14.77 -19.40 -1.24
CA GLU A 64 -16.04 -18.69 -1.30
C GLU A 64 -15.96 -17.44 -2.17
N PHE A 65 -14.91 -16.65 -1.98
CA PHE A 65 -14.71 -15.42 -2.74
C PHE A 65 -14.46 -15.74 -4.23
N GLU A 66 -13.65 -16.76 -4.51
CA GLU A 66 -13.41 -17.22 -5.88
C GLU A 66 -14.69 -17.65 -6.56
N ALA A 67 -15.55 -18.41 -5.85
CA ALA A 67 -16.82 -18.87 -6.38
C ALA A 67 -17.76 -17.72 -6.72
N GLU A 68 -17.78 -16.67 -5.90
CA GLU A 68 -18.68 -15.54 -6.08
C GLU A 68 -18.16 -14.49 -7.09
N TYR A 69 -16.87 -14.18 -7.06
CA TYR A 69 -16.28 -13.09 -7.85
C TYR A 69 -15.27 -13.52 -8.89
N GLY A 70 -14.89 -14.79 -8.93
CA GLY A 70 -13.88 -15.27 -9.86
C GLY A 70 -12.45 -14.83 -9.57
N ILE A 71 -12.17 -14.39 -8.34
CA ILE A 71 -10.87 -13.86 -7.94
C ILE A 71 -10.23 -14.83 -6.95
N GLN A 72 -9.00 -15.28 -7.24
CA GLN A 72 -8.22 -16.17 -6.39
C GLN A 72 -7.36 -15.35 -5.41
N GLY A 73 -6.97 -15.97 -4.28
CA GLY A 73 -6.03 -15.41 -3.34
C GLY A 73 -6.63 -14.63 -2.18
N VAL A 74 -7.92 -14.33 -2.21
CA VAL A 74 -8.61 -13.69 -1.08
C VAL A 74 -8.69 -14.67 0.09
N GLY A 75 -8.24 -14.25 1.27
CA GLY A 75 -8.11 -15.10 2.45
C GLY A 75 -6.72 -15.71 2.61
N THR A 76 -5.85 -15.56 1.59
CA THR A 76 -4.47 -16.04 1.64
C THR A 76 -3.46 -14.93 1.38
N THR A 77 -3.62 -14.15 0.30
CA THR A 77 -2.75 -13.01 -0.01
C THR A 77 -3.36 -11.67 0.36
N VAL A 78 -4.69 -11.61 0.44
CA VAL A 78 -5.47 -10.43 0.79
C VAL A 78 -6.48 -10.85 1.86
N ASP A 79 -6.70 -9.98 2.84
CA ASP A 79 -7.61 -10.25 3.95
C ASP A 79 -9.04 -10.45 3.46
N ALA A 80 -9.66 -11.57 3.86
CA ALA A 80 -10.99 -11.95 3.42
C ALA A 80 -12.08 -11.03 3.96
N GLU A 81 -11.96 -10.57 5.19
CA GLU A 81 -12.93 -9.67 5.81
C GLU A 81 -12.93 -8.31 5.09
N TRP A 82 -11.74 -7.78 4.80
CA TRP A 82 -11.61 -6.55 4.02
C TRP A 82 -12.22 -6.72 2.62
N ALA A 83 -11.89 -7.80 1.93
CA ALA A 83 -12.37 -8.05 0.56
C ALA A 83 -13.90 -8.20 0.52
N THR A 84 -14.48 -8.87 1.50
CA THR A 84 -15.93 -9.05 1.60
C THR A 84 -16.64 -7.72 1.84
N ALA A 85 -16.04 -6.84 2.65
CA ALA A 85 -16.57 -5.50 2.90
C ALA A 85 -16.36 -4.54 1.73
N HIS A 86 -15.31 -4.75 0.92
CA HIS A 86 -14.93 -3.86 -0.18
C HIS A 86 -14.62 -4.62 -1.47
N PRO A 87 -15.55 -5.41 -2.00
CA PRO A 87 -15.26 -6.20 -3.20
C PRO A 87 -14.92 -5.36 -4.43
N ASP A 88 -15.43 -4.12 -4.49
CA ASP A 88 -15.13 -3.15 -5.54
C ASP A 88 -13.69 -2.62 -5.51
N ARG A 89 -12.99 -2.79 -4.39
CA ARG A 89 -11.60 -2.36 -4.21
C ARG A 89 -10.59 -3.48 -4.40
N VAL A 90 -11.05 -4.71 -4.58
CA VAL A 90 -10.14 -5.84 -4.84
C VAL A 90 -9.56 -5.69 -6.24
N ARG A 91 -8.23 -5.79 -6.35
CA ARG A 91 -7.48 -5.69 -7.59
C ARG A 91 -6.66 -6.96 -7.78
N THR A 92 -6.51 -7.36 -9.02
CA THR A 92 -5.82 -8.61 -9.37
C THR A 92 -4.56 -8.32 -10.19
N SER A 93 -3.61 -9.25 -10.10
CA SER A 93 -2.49 -9.32 -11.02
C SER A 93 -2.92 -10.00 -12.32
N ASP A 94 -2.03 -10.08 -13.31
CA ASP A 94 -2.32 -10.64 -14.63
C ASP A 94 -2.71 -12.11 -14.56
N ASN A 95 -2.31 -12.83 -13.51
CA ASN A 95 -2.65 -14.25 -13.33
C ASN A 95 -4.00 -14.47 -12.62
N GLY A 96 -4.75 -13.41 -12.33
CA GLY A 96 -6.07 -13.52 -11.70
C GLY A 96 -6.07 -13.62 -10.18
N TYR A 97 -4.91 -13.59 -9.53
CA TYR A 97 -4.81 -13.56 -8.07
C TYR A 97 -4.96 -12.16 -7.52
N ALA A 98 -5.62 -12.03 -6.37
CA ALA A 98 -5.69 -10.76 -5.66
C ALA A 98 -4.27 -10.24 -5.38
N ALA A 99 -3.99 -9.00 -5.81
CA ALA A 99 -2.68 -8.37 -5.68
C ALA A 99 -2.68 -7.43 -4.48
N PRO A 100 -2.02 -7.77 -3.36
CA PRO A 100 -2.08 -6.97 -2.14
C PRO A 100 -1.60 -5.52 -2.34
N GLU A 101 -0.57 -5.31 -3.15
CA GLU A 101 -0.06 -3.97 -3.43
C GLU A 101 -1.09 -3.11 -4.17
N LYS A 102 -1.77 -3.70 -5.15
CA LYS A 102 -2.82 -3.01 -5.92
C LYS A 102 -4.06 -2.75 -5.06
N CYS A 103 -4.40 -3.68 -4.17
CA CYS A 103 -5.51 -3.52 -3.24
C CYS A 103 -5.24 -2.39 -2.24
N LEU A 104 -4.01 -2.29 -1.71
CA LEU A 104 -3.61 -1.19 -0.84
C LEU A 104 -3.72 0.16 -1.56
N ALA A 105 -3.26 0.23 -2.79
CA ALA A 105 -3.37 1.45 -3.59
C ALA A 105 -4.85 1.84 -3.80
N ALA A 106 -5.70 0.89 -4.14
CA ALA A 106 -7.14 1.13 -4.32
C ALA A 106 -7.83 1.60 -3.04
N GLU A 107 -7.38 1.09 -1.88
CA GLU A 107 -7.92 1.49 -0.58
C GLU A 107 -7.47 2.88 -0.16
N LEU A 108 -6.23 3.25 -0.42
CA LEU A 108 -5.60 4.43 0.17
C LEU A 108 -5.50 5.63 -0.78
N VAL A 109 -5.52 5.42 -2.09
CA VAL A 109 -5.23 6.46 -3.07
C VAL A 109 -6.31 6.49 -4.15
N ALA A 110 -6.78 7.69 -4.49
CA ALA A 110 -7.66 7.88 -5.65
C ALA A 110 -6.82 7.92 -6.94
N ASP A 111 -7.39 7.47 -8.06
CA ASP A 111 -6.67 7.30 -9.33
C ASP A 111 -6.01 8.60 -9.84
N ASP A 112 -6.59 9.74 -9.53
CA ASP A 112 -6.12 11.06 -9.99
C ASP A 112 -5.24 11.80 -8.99
N GLU A 113 -4.96 11.20 -7.83
CA GLU A 113 -4.13 11.84 -6.82
C GLU A 113 -2.64 11.75 -7.16
N PRO A 114 -1.85 12.83 -6.97
CA PRO A 114 -0.41 12.81 -7.20
C PRO A 114 0.32 12.12 -6.04
N ILE A 115 0.00 10.86 -5.79
CA ILE A 115 0.58 10.06 -4.72
C ILE A 115 1.22 8.82 -5.33
N HIS A 116 2.51 8.65 -5.08
CA HIS A 116 3.25 7.44 -5.44
C HIS A 116 3.34 6.54 -4.20
N LEU A 117 2.80 5.33 -4.31
CA LEU A 117 2.80 4.36 -3.23
C LEU A 117 3.74 3.20 -3.57
N GLU A 118 4.78 3.05 -2.78
CA GLU A 118 5.70 1.90 -2.85
C GLU A 118 5.37 0.94 -1.73
N VAL A 119 5.10 -0.33 -2.08
CA VAL A 119 4.73 -1.36 -1.10
C VAL A 119 5.74 -2.50 -1.17
N CYS A 120 6.38 -2.78 -0.04
CA CYS A 120 7.43 -3.80 0.03
C CYS A 120 7.30 -4.65 1.29
N ASN A 121 7.93 -5.82 1.27
CA ASN A 121 8.05 -6.70 2.43
C ASN A 121 9.23 -6.31 3.31
N ALA A 122 10.26 -5.69 2.72
CA ALA A 122 11.46 -5.26 3.44
C ALA A 122 11.21 -3.93 4.15
N SER A 123 11.89 -3.69 5.27
CA SER A 123 11.76 -2.45 5.99
C SER A 123 12.24 -1.26 5.14
N PHE A 124 11.68 -0.10 5.42
CA PHE A 124 12.09 1.15 4.79
C PHE A 124 13.59 1.39 4.97
N GLU A 125 14.09 1.17 6.17
CA GLU A 125 15.50 1.39 6.51
C GLU A 125 16.45 0.61 5.61
N ASP A 126 16.19 -0.66 5.37
CA ASP A 126 17.03 -1.51 4.54
C ASP A 126 17.03 -1.04 3.07
N ASN A 127 15.87 -0.72 2.52
CA ASN A 127 15.76 -0.26 1.14
C ASN A 127 16.39 1.12 0.92
N VAL A 128 16.16 2.04 1.86
CA VAL A 128 16.69 3.40 1.76
C VAL A 128 18.21 3.42 1.88
N ARG A 129 18.80 2.61 2.72
CA ARG A 129 20.26 2.51 2.82
C ARG A 129 20.91 2.12 1.52
N GLN A 130 20.34 1.19 0.78
CA GLN A 130 20.84 0.81 -0.53
C GLN A 130 20.72 1.93 -1.55
N ARG A 131 19.61 2.64 -1.56
CA ARG A 131 19.39 3.79 -2.45
C ARG A 131 20.34 4.94 -2.15
N LEU A 132 20.59 5.21 -0.87
CA LEU A 132 21.53 6.25 -0.47
C LEU A 132 22.96 5.91 -0.89
N LYS A 133 23.38 4.67 -0.79
CA LYS A 133 24.70 4.23 -1.27
C LYS A 133 24.89 4.49 -2.75
N VAL A 134 23.87 4.22 -3.55
CA VAL A 134 23.91 4.47 -4.98
C VAL A 134 23.97 5.99 -5.27
N ALA A 135 23.18 6.79 -4.55
CA ALA A 135 23.18 8.24 -4.71
C ALA A 135 24.52 8.86 -4.35
N LEU A 136 25.13 8.44 -3.26
CA LEU A 136 26.43 8.93 -2.82
C LEU A 136 27.55 8.55 -3.80
N ALA A 137 27.44 7.39 -4.43
CA ALA A 137 28.44 6.95 -5.43
C ALA A 137 28.38 7.78 -6.72
N ARG A 138 27.32 8.53 -6.98
CA ARG A 138 27.15 9.38 -8.15
C ARG A 138 27.67 10.82 -7.94
N ASP A 139 27.85 11.20 -6.70
CA ASP A 139 28.41 12.51 -6.35
C ASP A 139 29.94 12.46 -6.45
#